data_399db1926de3c3b0ee408954c74b4ec3
#
_entry.id   399db1926de3c3b0ee408954c74b4ec3
#
_cell.length_a   1.000
_cell.length_b   1.000
_cell.length_c   1.000
_cell.angle_alpha   90.00
_cell.angle_beta   90.00
_cell.angle_gamma   90.00
#
_symmetry.space_group_name_H-M   'P 1'
#
loop_
_entity.id
_entity.type
_entity.pdbx_description
1 polymer ?
#
loop_
_entity_poly.entity_id
_entity_poly.type
_entity_poly.pdbx_seq_one_letter_code
_entity_poly.pdbx_strand_id
1 'polypeptide(L)'
;MQPKIRRMTPSDERFIHSSWHTSFWKTGASKKIDKELYNKWQDWRIKRLMASCQTLVAYLDEVPDEILGWSCAAHQVLHYVYVKGVYRRHGIATGLVPSETAYYTHATDTVGGLFMKKMAIKYNPYLELL
;
A
#
# COMPACT_ATOMS: atom_id res chain seq x y z
N MET A 1 18.29 0.97 12.73
CA MET A 1 16.86 1.26 12.63
C MET A 1 16.07 -0.01 12.91
N GLN A 2 15.11 0.05 13.84
CA GLN A 2 14.29 -1.11 14.22
C GLN A 2 12.81 -0.76 14.08
N PRO A 3 12.27 -0.83 12.85
CA PRO A 3 10.86 -0.52 12.64
C PRO A 3 9.95 -1.52 13.33
N LYS A 4 8.87 -1.01 13.89
CA LYS A 4 7.79 -1.81 14.47
C LYS A 4 6.54 -1.66 13.63
N ILE A 5 5.65 -2.63 13.74
CA ILE A 5 4.40 -2.67 12.98
C ILE A 5 3.22 -2.60 13.96
N ARG A 6 2.24 -1.77 13.63
CA ARG A 6 0.99 -1.67 14.38
C ARG A 6 -0.18 -1.52 13.42
N ARG A 7 -1.38 -1.68 13.93
CA ARG A 7 -2.58 -1.36 13.14
C ARG A 7 -2.73 0.16 13.03
N MET A 8 -3.32 0.62 11.93
CA MET A 8 -3.61 2.04 11.79
C MET A 8 -4.63 2.52 12.81
N THR A 9 -4.53 3.79 13.17
CA THR A 9 -5.53 4.49 13.97
C THR A 9 -6.23 5.53 13.11
N PRO A 10 -7.38 6.10 13.54
CA PRO A 10 -8.05 7.13 12.75
C PRO A 10 -7.17 8.32 12.39
N SER A 11 -6.18 8.66 13.23
CA SER A 11 -5.26 9.78 12.94
C SER A 11 -4.30 9.50 11.79
N ASP A 12 -4.11 8.23 11.40
CA ASP A 12 -3.23 7.85 10.28
C ASP A 12 -3.94 7.93 8.92
N GLU A 13 -5.26 7.94 8.93
CA GLU A 13 -6.09 7.73 7.73
C GLU A 13 -5.79 8.73 6.62
N ARG A 14 -5.65 10.01 6.97
CA ARG A 14 -5.38 11.06 5.99
C ARG A 14 -4.07 10.84 5.25
N PHE A 15 -3.01 10.51 5.97
CA PHE A 15 -1.71 10.27 5.36
C PHE A 15 -1.75 9.03 4.46
N ILE A 16 -2.37 7.97 4.92
CA ILE A 16 -2.48 6.72 4.14
C ILE A 16 -3.24 6.98 2.84
N HIS A 17 -4.40 7.63 2.92
CA HIS A 17 -5.20 7.95 1.74
C HIS A 17 -4.42 8.82 0.75
N SER A 18 -3.82 9.89 1.23
CA SER A 18 -3.08 10.84 0.39
C SER A 18 -1.86 10.21 -0.28
N SER A 19 -1.07 9.44 0.48
CA SER A 19 0.12 8.79 -0.06
C SER A 19 -0.24 7.68 -1.06
N TRP A 20 -1.33 6.94 -0.83
CA TRP A 20 -1.82 5.94 -1.77
C TRP A 20 -2.23 6.59 -3.08
N HIS A 21 -3.10 7.60 -3.00
CA HIS A 21 -3.63 8.30 -4.17
C HIS A 21 -2.53 8.93 -5.01
N THR A 22 -1.60 9.62 -4.37
CA THR A 22 -0.51 10.32 -5.06
C THR A 22 0.52 9.36 -5.64
N SER A 23 0.96 8.37 -4.86
CA SER A 23 2.01 7.45 -5.31
C SER A 23 1.52 6.54 -6.43
N PHE A 24 0.28 6.07 -6.37
CA PHE A 24 -0.25 5.20 -7.43
C PHE A 24 -0.39 5.94 -8.76
N TRP A 25 -0.81 7.20 -8.73
CA TRP A 25 -0.85 8.02 -9.95
C TRP A 25 0.53 8.12 -10.61
N LYS A 26 1.58 8.22 -9.81
CA LYS A 26 2.96 8.37 -10.31
C LYS A 26 3.56 7.10 -10.89
N THR A 27 2.97 5.94 -10.64
CA THR A 27 3.53 4.66 -11.11
C THR A 27 3.45 4.47 -12.62
N GLY A 28 2.61 5.22 -13.31
CA GLY A 28 2.39 5.05 -14.73
C GLY A 28 1.28 4.07 -15.09
N ALA A 29 0.89 3.19 -14.18
CA ALA A 29 -0.19 2.21 -14.43
C ALA A 29 -1.53 2.89 -14.70
N SER A 30 -1.75 4.08 -14.11
CA SER A 30 -2.99 4.85 -14.24
C SER A 30 -2.92 5.98 -15.24
N LYS A 31 -1.80 6.15 -15.96
CA LYS A 31 -1.58 7.30 -16.87
C LYS A 31 -2.54 7.39 -18.05
N LYS A 32 -3.18 6.28 -18.41
CA LYS A 32 -4.17 6.27 -19.49
C LYS A 32 -5.55 6.72 -19.02
N ILE A 33 -5.72 6.98 -17.74
CA ILE A 33 -6.99 7.39 -17.16
C ILE A 33 -7.02 8.91 -17.06
N ASP A 34 -8.13 9.53 -17.45
CA ASP A 34 -8.35 10.95 -17.24
C ASP A 34 -8.15 11.32 -15.77
N LYS A 35 -7.48 12.43 -15.50
CA LYS A 35 -7.10 12.81 -14.13
C LYS A 35 -8.32 13.00 -13.22
N GLU A 36 -9.39 13.61 -13.72
CA GLU A 36 -10.60 13.81 -12.93
C GLU A 36 -11.27 12.47 -12.58
N LEU A 37 -11.32 11.54 -13.55
CA LEU A 37 -11.85 10.20 -13.33
C LEU A 37 -10.98 9.45 -12.32
N TYR A 38 -9.66 9.56 -12.44
CA TYR A 38 -8.74 8.95 -11.49
C TYR A 38 -8.99 9.48 -10.07
N ASN A 39 -9.06 10.80 -9.91
CA ASN A 39 -9.26 11.41 -8.60
C ASN A 39 -10.55 10.91 -7.95
N LYS A 40 -11.63 10.81 -8.71
CA LYS A 40 -12.93 10.36 -8.21
C LYS A 40 -12.94 8.88 -7.86
N TRP A 41 -12.51 8.04 -8.80
CA TRP A 41 -12.67 6.60 -8.65
C TRP A 41 -11.57 5.97 -7.80
N GLN A 42 -10.34 6.49 -7.83
CA GLN A 42 -9.29 6.01 -6.95
C GLN A 42 -9.57 6.41 -5.49
N ASP A 43 -10.12 7.60 -5.25
CA ASP A 43 -10.58 8.01 -3.93
C ASP A 43 -11.62 7.02 -3.38
N TRP A 44 -12.61 6.70 -4.18
CA TRP A 44 -13.65 5.73 -3.80
C TRP A 44 -13.06 4.34 -3.53
N ARG A 45 -12.16 3.90 -4.40
CA ARG A 45 -11.49 2.60 -4.29
C ARG A 45 -10.70 2.49 -2.98
N ILE A 46 -9.91 3.51 -2.66
CA ILE A 46 -9.11 3.55 -1.44
C ILE A 46 -10.01 3.50 -0.20
N LYS A 47 -11.03 4.33 -0.16
CA LYS A 47 -11.95 4.36 0.98
C LYS A 47 -12.65 3.02 1.20
N ARG A 48 -13.08 2.39 0.12
CA ARG A 48 -13.71 1.08 0.19
C ARG A 48 -12.76 0.01 0.74
N LEU A 49 -11.52 -0.01 0.24
CA LEU A 49 -10.53 -0.99 0.68
C LEU A 49 -10.10 -0.75 2.12
N MET A 50 -9.89 0.51 2.52
CA MET A 50 -9.54 0.82 3.91
C MET A 50 -10.64 0.43 4.89
N ALA A 51 -11.89 0.54 4.48
CA ALA A 51 -13.04 0.17 5.32
C ALA A 51 -13.19 -1.34 5.50
N SER A 52 -12.79 -2.14 4.50
CA SER A 52 -13.01 -3.58 4.50
C SER A 52 -11.77 -4.43 4.78
N CYS A 53 -10.58 -3.81 4.82
CA CYS A 53 -9.31 -4.51 4.95
C CYS A 53 -8.54 -4.04 6.17
N GLN A 54 -7.46 -4.76 6.50
CA GLN A 54 -6.56 -4.37 7.57
C GLN A 54 -5.46 -3.47 7.02
N THR A 55 -5.25 -2.33 7.67
CA THR A 55 -4.13 -1.43 7.34
C THR A 55 -3.12 -1.47 8.46
N LEU A 56 -1.86 -1.79 8.10
CA LEU A 56 -0.73 -1.83 9.02
C LEU A 56 0.19 -0.65 8.78
N VAL A 57 0.81 -0.16 9.85
CA VAL A 57 1.69 1.01 9.81
C VAL A 57 3.03 0.64 10.42
N ALA A 58 4.12 1.02 9.74
CA ALA A 58 5.48 0.88 10.25
C ALA A 58 5.91 2.19 10.90
N TYR A 59 6.53 2.09 12.07
CA TYR A 59 6.96 3.25 12.86
C TYR A 59 8.22 2.92 13.66
N LEU A 60 8.84 3.95 14.24
CA LEU A 60 9.96 3.81 15.16
C LEU A 60 9.53 4.25 16.55
N ASP A 61 9.99 3.56 17.60
CA ASP A 61 9.66 3.93 18.97
C ASP A 61 10.09 5.36 19.32
N GLU A 62 11.19 5.82 18.77
CA GLU A 62 11.74 7.16 19.03
C GLU A 62 10.84 8.27 18.47
N VAL A 63 10.08 7.98 17.43
CA VAL A 63 9.19 8.94 16.78
C VAL A 63 7.88 8.22 16.40
N PRO A 64 7.07 7.84 17.41
CA PRO A 64 5.92 6.93 17.17
C PRO A 64 4.84 7.51 16.26
N ASP A 65 4.77 8.84 16.13
CA ASP A 65 3.77 9.50 15.30
C ASP A 65 4.17 9.58 13.83
N GLU A 66 5.44 9.29 13.50
CA GLU A 66 5.89 9.29 12.12
C GLU A 66 5.63 7.94 11.47
N ILE A 67 4.87 7.96 10.36
CA ILE A 67 4.61 6.78 9.56
C ILE A 67 5.75 6.59 8.57
N LEU A 68 6.49 5.48 8.68
CA LEU A 68 7.58 5.15 7.74
C LEU A 68 7.03 4.53 6.46
N GLY A 69 5.95 3.79 6.58
CA GLY A 69 5.28 3.11 5.49
C GLY A 69 4.01 2.45 6.01
N TRP A 70 3.23 1.88 5.10
CA TRP A 70 1.98 1.20 5.46
C TRP A 70 1.59 0.18 4.40
N SER A 71 0.69 -0.73 4.75
CA SER A 71 0.10 -1.69 3.82
C SER A 71 -1.38 -1.85 4.10
N CYS A 72 -2.13 -2.19 3.05
CA CYS A 72 -3.56 -2.50 3.15
C CYS A 72 -3.79 -3.88 2.53
N ALA A 73 -4.31 -4.81 3.32
CA ALA A 73 -4.44 -6.20 2.90
C ALA A 73 -5.60 -6.89 3.62
N ALA A 74 -6.13 -7.93 2.99
CA ALA A 74 -7.13 -8.82 3.60
C ALA A 74 -6.91 -10.23 3.05
N HIS A 75 -6.96 -11.22 3.95
CA HIS A 75 -6.75 -12.62 3.58
C HIS A 75 -5.40 -12.80 2.87
N GLN A 76 -5.37 -13.35 1.67
CA GLN A 76 -4.16 -13.57 0.90
C GLN A 76 -3.88 -12.46 -0.12
N VAL A 77 -4.57 -11.31 0.00
CA VAL A 77 -4.55 -10.25 -1.00
C VAL A 77 -3.95 -8.98 -0.42
N LEU A 78 -2.85 -8.53 -1.03
CA LEU A 78 -2.25 -7.23 -0.75
C LEU A 78 -2.80 -6.22 -1.74
N HIS A 79 -3.50 -5.19 -1.25
CA HIS A 79 -3.99 -4.15 -2.15
C HIS A 79 -2.91 -3.12 -2.44
N TYR A 80 -2.18 -2.68 -1.41
CA TYR A 80 -1.10 -1.72 -1.63
C TYR A 80 -0.09 -1.77 -0.48
N VAL A 81 1.16 -1.44 -0.79
CA VAL A 81 2.22 -1.22 0.20
C VAL A 81 2.99 0.03 -0.23
N TYR A 82 3.24 0.91 0.73
CA TYR A 82 3.92 2.17 0.51
C TYR A 82 4.99 2.38 1.57
N VAL A 83 6.18 2.82 1.15
CA VAL A 83 7.27 3.20 2.06
C VAL A 83 7.78 4.57 1.64
N LYS A 84 7.90 5.50 2.59
CA LYS A 84 8.47 6.82 2.31
C LYS A 84 9.86 6.67 1.68
N GLY A 85 10.16 7.53 0.70
CA GLY A 85 11.39 7.42 -0.08
C GLY A 85 12.66 7.34 0.76
N VAL A 86 12.76 8.15 1.83
CA VAL A 86 13.93 8.19 2.70
C VAL A 86 14.13 6.90 3.52
N TYR A 87 13.08 6.08 3.64
CA TYR A 87 13.15 4.83 4.42
C TYR A 87 13.17 3.58 3.54
N ARG A 88 13.26 3.72 2.23
CA ARG A 88 13.34 2.58 1.30
C ARG A 88 14.66 1.84 1.47
N ARG A 89 14.68 0.57 1.06
CA ARG A 89 15.85 -0.34 1.13
C ARG A 89 16.26 -0.72 2.54
N HIS A 90 15.34 -0.64 3.51
CA HIS A 90 15.57 -1.07 4.90
C HIS A 90 14.67 -2.25 5.30
N GLY A 91 14.08 -2.94 4.32
CA GLY A 91 13.23 -4.11 4.59
C GLY A 91 11.85 -3.78 5.15
N ILE A 92 11.44 -2.52 5.16
CA ILE A 92 10.14 -2.11 5.73
C ILE A 92 8.98 -2.70 4.95
N ALA A 93 9.03 -2.63 3.61
CA ALA A 93 7.97 -3.20 2.77
C ALA A 93 7.79 -4.69 3.03
N THR A 94 8.88 -5.44 3.13
CA THR A 94 8.85 -6.87 3.44
C THR A 94 8.16 -7.14 4.78
N GLY A 95 8.45 -6.33 5.79
CA GLY A 95 7.81 -6.44 7.10
C GLY A 95 6.34 -6.09 7.11
N LEU A 96 5.88 -5.26 6.17
CA LEU A 96 4.49 -4.83 6.06
C LEU A 96 3.61 -5.82 5.28
N VAL A 97 4.20 -6.69 4.47
CA VAL A 97 3.44 -7.66 3.68
C VAL A 97 3.14 -8.88 4.54
N PRO A 98 1.85 -9.22 4.77
CA PRO A 98 1.51 -10.42 5.54
C PRO A 98 2.10 -11.68 4.91
N SER A 99 2.56 -12.61 5.75
CA SER A 99 3.27 -13.82 5.30
C SER A 99 2.43 -14.73 4.39
N GLU A 100 1.11 -14.73 4.56
CA GLU A 100 0.20 -15.53 3.77
C GLU A 100 -0.18 -14.91 2.41
N THR A 101 0.36 -13.75 2.07
CA THR A 101 0.02 -13.02 0.86
C THR A 101 0.40 -13.81 -0.39
N ALA A 102 -0.55 -13.99 -1.30
CA ALA A 102 -0.38 -14.70 -2.55
C ALA A 102 -0.67 -13.82 -3.77
N TYR A 103 -1.45 -12.76 -3.60
CA TYR A 103 -1.92 -11.91 -4.70
C TYR A 103 -1.83 -10.44 -4.36
N TYR A 104 -1.72 -9.58 -5.41
CA TYR A 104 -1.83 -8.13 -5.26
C TYR A 104 -2.77 -7.58 -6.34
N THR A 105 -3.42 -6.45 -6.06
CA THR A 105 -4.47 -5.90 -6.92
C THR A 105 -4.09 -4.60 -7.62
N HIS A 106 -3.06 -3.90 -7.15
CA HIS A 106 -2.60 -2.65 -7.77
C HIS A 106 -1.27 -2.89 -8.46
N ALA A 107 -1.30 -2.94 -9.80
CA ALA A 107 -0.07 -2.99 -10.60
C ALA A 107 0.62 -1.63 -10.52
N THR A 108 1.90 -1.63 -10.22
CA THR A 108 2.71 -0.41 -10.10
C THR A 108 3.81 -0.38 -11.16
N ASP A 109 4.88 0.35 -10.90
CA ASP A 109 6.01 0.47 -11.82
C ASP A 109 6.90 -0.78 -11.78
N THR A 110 8.02 -0.73 -12.53
CA THR A 110 8.98 -1.82 -12.63
C THR A 110 9.53 -2.23 -11.26
N VAL A 111 9.82 -1.26 -10.39
CA VAL A 111 10.39 -1.53 -9.06
C VAL A 111 9.38 -2.31 -8.21
N GLY A 112 8.13 -1.85 -8.19
CA GLY A 112 7.05 -2.55 -7.48
C GLY A 112 6.82 -3.95 -8.03
N GLY A 113 6.83 -4.11 -9.36
CA GLY A 113 6.66 -5.41 -10.01
C GLY A 113 7.78 -6.38 -9.65
N LEU A 114 9.02 -5.91 -9.59
CA LEU A 114 10.15 -6.75 -9.19
C LEU A 114 10.04 -7.18 -7.72
N PHE A 115 9.59 -6.28 -6.85
CA PHE A 115 9.34 -6.62 -5.45
C PHE A 115 8.30 -7.73 -5.32
N MET A 116 7.17 -7.62 -6.03
CA MET A 116 6.11 -8.63 -6.01
C MET A 116 6.59 -9.98 -6.55
N LYS A 117 7.37 -9.95 -7.63
CA LYS A 117 7.95 -11.17 -8.21
C LYS A 117 8.90 -11.86 -7.22
N LYS A 118 9.76 -11.08 -6.55
CA LYS A 118 10.69 -11.60 -5.54
C LYS A 118 9.95 -12.25 -4.37
N MET A 119 8.80 -11.68 -4.00
CA MET A 119 7.95 -12.19 -2.92
C MET A 119 7.04 -13.33 -3.40
N ALA A 120 7.09 -13.71 -4.68
CA ALA A 120 6.22 -14.72 -5.28
C ALA A 120 4.73 -14.39 -5.18
N ILE A 121 4.39 -13.10 -5.30
CA ILE A 121 3.02 -12.59 -5.23
C ILE A 121 2.56 -12.29 -6.65
N LYS A 122 1.38 -12.79 -7.03
CA LYS A 122 0.84 -12.67 -8.38
C LYS A 122 -0.19 -11.55 -8.50
N TYR A 123 -0.19 -10.85 -9.63
CA TYR A 123 -1.17 -9.81 -9.93
C TYR A 123 -2.53 -10.43 -10.25
N ASN A 124 -3.55 -10.04 -9.48
CA ASN A 124 -4.93 -10.45 -9.72
C ASN A 124 -5.89 -9.34 -9.28
N PRO A 125 -6.20 -8.39 -10.18
CA PRO A 125 -7.06 -7.25 -9.82
C PRO A 125 -8.50 -7.64 -9.55
N TYR A 126 -8.93 -8.82 -9.99
CA TYR A 126 -10.30 -9.28 -9.78
C TYR A 126 -10.63 -9.55 -8.31
N LEU A 127 -9.63 -9.77 -7.49
CA LEU A 127 -9.85 -10.05 -6.08
C LEU A 127 -10.37 -8.85 -5.27
N GLU A 128 -10.37 -7.66 -5.84
CA GLU A 128 -11.03 -6.51 -5.22
C GLU A 128 -12.56 -6.63 -5.25
N LEU A 129 -13.09 -7.46 -6.15
CA LEU A 129 -14.54 -7.63 -6.30
C LEU A 129 -15.13 -8.56 -5.22
N LEU A 130 -14.27 -9.22 -4.50
CA LEU A 130 -14.67 -10.12 -3.43
C LEU A 130 -14.69 -9.40 -2.09
#